data_46788cc07fae6a4f506d2ad5e24d51f4
#
_entry.id   46788cc07fae6a4f506d2ad5e24d51f4
#
_cell.length_a   1.000
_cell.length_b   1.000
_cell.length_c   1.000
_cell.angle_alpha   90.00
_cell.angle_beta   90.00
_cell.angle_gamma   90.00
#
_symmetry.space_group_name_H-M   'P 1'
#
loop_
_entity.id
_entity.type
_entity.pdbx_description
1 polymer ?
#
loop_
_entity_poly.entity_id
_entity_poly.type
_entity_poly.pdbx_seq_one_letter_code
_entity_poly.pdbx_strand_id
1 'polypeptide(L)'
;MLREAGYLRLMPPRDLVIHDLDNDVEFFLLRPKDIATYVGAGTLDIGITGRDMLLDSGAGAVELVALGFGDSTFRLAAPSGANMTPHDLTGSRIATSYPGVLADYLQRAGIDAQIVRLDGAVENAVRLGVADAVADVVATGTTLRQAGLQIIGDPILVSEALVVQRANAPTDPAVDTFVRRVTSVLVARAYVLLDYDIRTSEIEAACRITPGFESPTISPLHDPEWSAVRAMVPRSDVHRVMDELYERGARGILVTAIHACRL
;
A
#
# COMPACT_ATOMS: atom_id res chain seq x y z
N MET A 1 1.32 11.02 5.35
CA MET A 1 2.59 10.30 5.26
C MET A 1 3.78 11.26 5.07
N LEU A 2 3.95 11.98 3.95
CA LEU A 2 5.14 12.84 3.74
C LEU A 2 5.32 13.88 4.85
N ARG A 3 4.25 14.52 5.33
CA ARG A 3 4.32 15.45 6.47
C ARG A 3 4.81 14.79 7.76
N GLU A 4 4.34 13.58 8.06
CA GLU A 4 4.78 12.80 9.23
C GLU A 4 6.24 12.36 9.09
N ALA A 5 6.70 12.13 7.84
CA ALA A 5 8.10 11.85 7.51
C ALA A 5 8.99 13.11 7.53
N GLY A 6 8.43 14.30 7.83
CA GLY A 6 9.14 15.57 7.94
C GLY A 6 9.31 16.33 6.63
N TYR A 7 8.59 15.94 5.57
CA TYR A 7 8.55 16.63 4.28
C TYR A 7 7.27 17.43 4.08
N LEU A 8 7.29 18.38 3.16
CA LEU A 8 6.11 19.15 2.73
C LEU A 8 5.33 19.78 3.91
N ARG A 9 6.03 20.41 4.85
CA ARG A 9 5.39 21.09 5.99
C ARG A 9 4.47 22.21 5.53
N LEU A 10 4.85 22.90 4.47
CA LEU A 10 4.06 23.95 3.82
C LEU A 10 3.71 23.46 2.40
N MET A 11 2.44 23.21 2.12
CA MET A 11 1.96 22.94 0.77
C MET A 11 1.21 24.17 0.26
N PRO A 12 1.75 24.89 -0.73
CA PRO A 12 0.97 25.91 -1.44
C PRO A 12 -0.18 25.21 -2.19
N PRO A 13 -1.41 25.77 -2.13
CA PRO A 13 -2.62 25.04 -2.55
C PRO A 13 -2.77 24.81 -4.07
N ARG A 14 -1.86 25.26 -4.92
CA ARG A 14 -2.00 25.14 -6.40
C ARG A 14 -0.70 24.89 -7.17
N ASP A 15 0.44 24.75 -6.51
CA ASP A 15 1.70 24.57 -7.22
C ASP A 15 1.93 23.09 -7.55
N LEU A 16 2.33 22.82 -8.78
CA LEU A 16 2.70 21.48 -9.24
C LEU A 16 4.15 21.13 -8.92
N VAL A 17 4.94 22.14 -8.51
CA VAL A 17 6.34 21.99 -8.07
C VAL A 17 6.47 22.63 -6.70
N ILE A 18 7.01 21.91 -5.74
CA ILE A 18 7.14 22.34 -4.35
C ILE A 18 8.60 22.16 -3.92
N HIS A 19 9.25 23.23 -3.52
CA HIS A 19 10.61 23.20 -2.98
C HIS A 19 10.55 23.06 -1.46
N ASP A 20 11.06 21.95 -0.94
CA ASP A 20 11.25 21.70 0.50
C ASP A 20 12.70 22.07 0.86
N LEU A 21 12.91 23.36 1.16
CA LEU A 21 14.24 23.92 1.45
C LEU A 21 14.88 23.31 2.71
N ASP A 22 14.08 22.89 3.68
CA ASP A 22 14.57 22.27 4.91
C ASP A 22 15.23 20.91 4.65
N ASN A 23 14.81 20.24 3.60
CA ASN A 23 15.27 18.89 3.24
C ASN A 23 16.10 18.86 1.94
N ASP A 24 16.25 19.98 1.26
CA ASP A 24 16.88 20.09 -0.07
C ASP A 24 16.25 19.11 -1.09
N VAL A 25 14.91 19.10 -1.15
CA VAL A 25 14.12 18.22 -2.01
C VAL A 25 13.11 19.03 -2.81
N GLU A 26 12.99 18.70 -4.08
CA GLU A 26 12.00 19.26 -4.98
C GLU A 26 10.93 18.21 -5.30
N PHE A 27 9.66 18.52 -5.06
CA PHE A 27 8.53 17.64 -5.30
C PHE A 27 7.76 18.07 -6.55
N PHE A 28 7.60 17.16 -7.50
CA PHE A 28 6.78 17.32 -8.70
C PHE A 28 5.47 16.55 -8.56
N LEU A 29 4.33 17.26 -8.66
CA LEU A 29 3.00 16.65 -8.65
C LEU A 29 2.60 16.29 -10.08
N LEU A 30 2.77 15.03 -10.44
CA LEU A 30 2.61 14.50 -11.79
C LEU A 30 1.43 13.53 -11.87
N ARG A 31 1.02 13.17 -13.08
CA ARG A 31 0.08 12.07 -13.30
C ARG A 31 0.75 10.75 -12.93
N PRO A 32 0.05 9.82 -12.24
CA PRO A 32 0.64 8.55 -11.81
C PRO A 32 1.31 7.74 -12.91
N LYS A 33 0.78 7.76 -14.15
CA LYS A 33 1.37 7.06 -15.31
C LYS A 33 2.74 7.61 -15.72
N ASP A 34 2.96 8.92 -15.54
CA ASP A 34 4.19 9.59 -15.98
C ASP A 34 5.33 9.39 -14.99
N ILE A 35 5.02 9.17 -13.71
CA ILE A 35 6.02 9.07 -12.63
C ILE A 35 7.01 7.94 -12.90
N ALA A 36 6.51 6.72 -13.15
CA ALA A 36 7.38 5.57 -13.41
C ALA A 36 8.28 5.79 -14.63
N THR A 37 7.76 6.43 -15.68
CA THR A 37 8.50 6.76 -16.91
C THR A 37 9.64 7.74 -16.61
N TYR A 38 9.37 8.84 -15.89
CA TYR A 38 10.40 9.85 -15.58
C TYR A 38 11.46 9.31 -14.63
N VAL A 39 11.06 8.49 -13.66
CA VAL A 39 12.01 7.81 -12.76
C VAL A 39 12.86 6.82 -13.54
N GLY A 40 12.26 5.98 -14.39
CA GLY A 40 12.99 5.01 -15.21
C GLY A 40 13.98 5.67 -16.20
N ALA A 41 13.62 6.85 -16.74
CA ALA A 41 14.48 7.66 -17.59
C ALA A 41 15.61 8.38 -16.80
N GLY A 42 15.54 8.43 -15.48
CA GLY A 42 16.49 9.17 -14.62
C GLY A 42 16.28 10.66 -14.62
N THR A 43 15.11 11.16 -15.03
CA THR A 43 14.71 12.57 -14.93
C THR A 43 14.33 12.92 -13.49
N LEU A 44 13.79 11.96 -12.75
CA LEU A 44 13.49 12.03 -11.32
C LEU A 44 14.28 10.92 -10.60
N ASP A 45 14.78 11.23 -9.40
CA ASP A 45 15.55 10.28 -8.60
C ASP A 45 14.69 9.16 -8.06
N ILE A 46 13.52 9.53 -7.51
CA ILE A 46 12.51 8.62 -6.96
C ILE A 46 11.10 9.11 -7.31
N GLY A 47 10.12 8.23 -7.17
CA GLY A 47 8.71 8.58 -7.35
C GLY A 47 7.80 7.79 -6.43
N ILE A 48 6.59 8.32 -6.20
CA ILE A 48 5.51 7.59 -5.53
C ILE A 48 4.42 7.34 -6.56
N THR A 49 4.17 6.04 -6.87
CA THR A 49 3.16 5.63 -7.85
C THR A 49 2.57 4.26 -7.48
N GLY A 50 1.57 3.76 -8.22
CA GLY A 50 1.02 2.42 -8.04
C GLY A 50 1.91 1.34 -8.68
N ARG A 51 1.91 0.13 -8.09
CA ARG A 51 2.59 -1.05 -8.68
C ARG A 51 2.05 -1.35 -10.08
N ASP A 52 0.75 -1.21 -10.28
CA ASP A 52 0.09 -1.32 -11.58
C ASP A 52 0.65 -0.34 -12.62
N MET A 53 0.84 0.92 -12.22
CA MET A 53 1.41 1.96 -13.08
C MET A 53 2.89 1.68 -13.40
N LEU A 54 3.66 1.22 -12.40
CA LEU A 54 5.06 0.83 -12.60
C LEU A 54 5.17 -0.29 -13.64
N LEU A 55 4.39 -1.35 -13.48
CA LEU A 55 4.42 -2.51 -14.37
C LEU A 55 3.86 -2.18 -15.76
N ASP A 56 2.77 -1.40 -15.84
CA ASP A 56 2.17 -0.99 -17.13
C ASP A 56 3.11 -0.12 -17.94
N SER A 57 3.94 0.70 -17.29
CA SER A 57 4.86 1.60 -17.99
C SER A 57 5.97 0.88 -18.74
N GLY A 58 6.36 -0.32 -18.32
CA GLY A 58 7.56 -1.01 -18.81
C GLY A 58 8.86 -0.23 -18.58
N ALA A 59 8.82 0.83 -17.74
CA ALA A 59 9.98 1.69 -17.48
C ALA A 59 11.08 0.93 -16.70
N GLY A 60 12.31 1.35 -16.87
CA GLY A 60 13.48 0.84 -16.13
C GLY A 60 13.53 1.31 -14.69
N ALA A 61 12.40 1.22 -13.97
CA ALA A 61 12.28 1.55 -12.55
C ALA A 61 11.96 0.30 -11.72
N VAL A 62 12.33 0.32 -10.44
CA VAL A 62 12.13 -0.79 -9.49
C VAL A 62 11.47 -0.28 -8.21
N GLU A 63 10.77 -1.17 -7.55
CA GLU A 63 10.16 -0.92 -6.23
C GLU A 63 11.25 -0.83 -5.15
N LEU A 64 11.20 0.23 -4.34
CA LEU A 64 12.01 0.39 -3.14
C LEU A 64 11.23 0.03 -1.88
N VAL A 65 10.02 0.57 -1.74
CA VAL A 65 9.18 0.43 -0.54
C VAL A 65 7.72 0.36 -0.93
N ALA A 66 7.00 -0.63 -0.41
CA ALA A 66 5.55 -0.69 -0.42
C ALA A 66 4.98 0.21 0.69
N LEU A 67 3.95 1.00 0.39
CA LEU A 67 3.47 2.06 1.27
C LEU A 67 2.23 1.67 2.09
N GLY A 68 1.64 0.47 1.84
CA GLY A 68 0.51 -0.07 2.58
C GLY A 68 -0.77 0.76 2.44
N PHE A 69 -0.98 1.42 1.31
CA PHE A 69 -2.24 2.09 0.98
C PHE A 69 -2.48 2.11 -0.53
N GLY A 70 -3.72 2.44 -0.93
CA GLY A 70 -4.10 2.43 -2.34
C GLY A 70 -4.28 1.02 -2.89
N ASP A 71 -4.61 0.06 -2.01
CA ASP A 71 -4.79 -1.34 -2.37
C ASP A 71 -5.85 -1.51 -3.45
N SER A 72 -5.49 -2.25 -4.47
CA SER A 72 -6.36 -2.58 -5.59
C SER A 72 -5.93 -3.88 -6.25
N THR A 73 -6.81 -4.43 -7.08
CA THR A 73 -6.48 -5.61 -7.90
C THR A 73 -6.76 -5.33 -9.36
N PHE A 74 -5.87 -5.72 -10.24
CA PHE A 74 -6.13 -5.72 -11.67
C PHE A 74 -6.82 -7.02 -12.08
N ARG A 75 -7.99 -6.91 -12.71
CA ARG A 75 -8.90 -8.03 -12.95
C ARG A 75 -9.47 -8.03 -14.35
N LEU A 76 -9.76 -9.23 -14.87
CA LEU A 76 -10.64 -9.42 -16.02
C LEU A 76 -12.10 -9.37 -15.58
N ALA A 77 -12.95 -8.78 -16.41
CA ALA A 77 -14.39 -8.84 -16.27
C ALA A 77 -15.07 -8.99 -17.64
N ALA A 78 -16.14 -9.79 -17.67
CA ALA A 78 -16.92 -10.12 -18.85
C ALA A 78 -18.42 -9.87 -18.59
N PRO A 79 -19.30 -9.87 -19.61
CA PRO A 79 -20.73 -9.72 -19.42
C PRO A 79 -21.31 -10.69 -18.38
N SER A 80 -22.12 -10.17 -17.47
CA SER A 80 -22.77 -10.96 -16.43
C SER A 80 -23.63 -12.07 -17.04
N GLY A 81 -23.54 -13.29 -16.48
CA GLY A 81 -24.30 -14.44 -16.94
C GLY A 81 -23.66 -15.25 -18.09
N ALA A 82 -22.53 -14.80 -18.63
CA ALA A 82 -21.81 -15.55 -19.69
C ALA A 82 -21.02 -16.76 -19.14
N ASN A 83 -20.84 -16.89 -17.82
CA ASN A 83 -20.06 -17.94 -17.15
C ASN A 83 -18.69 -18.21 -17.79
N MET A 84 -18.02 -17.12 -18.22
CA MET A 84 -16.72 -17.18 -18.91
C MET A 84 -15.58 -17.38 -17.91
N THR A 85 -14.56 -18.07 -18.38
CA THR A 85 -13.22 -18.14 -17.79
C THR A 85 -12.25 -17.25 -18.56
N PRO A 86 -11.06 -16.93 -18.05
CA PRO A 86 -10.07 -16.17 -18.82
C PRO A 86 -9.69 -16.79 -20.17
N HIS A 87 -9.65 -18.12 -20.29
CA HIS A 87 -9.32 -18.82 -21.54
C HIS A 87 -10.40 -18.67 -22.62
N ASP A 88 -11.65 -18.43 -22.24
CA ASP A 88 -12.76 -18.20 -23.18
C ASP A 88 -12.64 -16.84 -23.89
N LEU A 89 -11.69 -16.00 -23.47
CA LEU A 89 -11.38 -14.72 -24.10
C LEU A 89 -10.47 -14.85 -25.35
N THR A 90 -10.04 -16.06 -25.70
CA THR A 90 -9.26 -16.27 -26.94
C THR A 90 -10.03 -15.79 -28.16
N GLY A 91 -9.39 -14.95 -28.98
CA GLY A 91 -10.02 -14.30 -30.17
C GLY A 91 -10.89 -13.06 -29.83
N SER A 92 -11.07 -12.72 -28.56
CA SER A 92 -11.89 -11.60 -28.11
C SER A 92 -11.10 -10.28 -28.06
N ARG A 93 -11.84 -9.16 -28.03
CA ARG A 93 -11.29 -7.81 -27.80
C ARG A 93 -11.42 -7.48 -26.31
N ILE A 94 -10.31 -7.12 -25.65
CA ILE A 94 -10.29 -6.78 -24.24
C ILE A 94 -9.89 -5.30 -24.09
N ALA A 95 -10.80 -4.49 -23.56
CA ALA A 95 -10.54 -3.08 -23.31
C ALA A 95 -9.80 -2.89 -21.98
N THR A 96 -8.81 -1.98 -21.96
CA THR A 96 -8.03 -1.66 -20.76
C THR A 96 -7.37 -0.30 -20.85
N SER A 97 -7.13 0.30 -19.67
CA SER A 97 -6.23 1.45 -19.49
C SER A 97 -4.79 1.03 -19.16
N TYR A 98 -4.54 -0.28 -19.02
CA TYR A 98 -3.24 -0.87 -18.62
C TYR A 98 -2.80 -1.92 -19.65
N PRO A 99 -2.46 -1.49 -20.89
CA PRO A 99 -2.15 -2.42 -21.97
C PRO A 99 -0.89 -3.26 -21.71
N GLY A 100 0.10 -2.71 -20.99
CA GLY A 100 1.34 -3.42 -20.65
C GLY A 100 1.10 -4.58 -19.68
N VAL A 101 0.37 -4.33 -18.59
CA VAL A 101 0.01 -5.37 -17.60
C VAL A 101 -0.84 -6.46 -18.25
N LEU A 102 -1.82 -6.07 -19.09
CA LEU A 102 -2.67 -7.03 -19.78
C LEU A 102 -1.89 -7.87 -20.78
N ALA A 103 -1.01 -7.26 -21.58
CA ALA A 103 -0.20 -7.97 -22.57
C ALA A 103 0.70 -9.04 -21.91
N ASP A 104 1.38 -8.69 -20.82
CA ASP A 104 2.21 -9.63 -20.07
C ASP A 104 1.39 -10.80 -19.49
N TYR A 105 0.21 -10.51 -18.95
CA TYR A 105 -0.70 -11.56 -18.48
C TYR A 105 -1.15 -12.50 -19.60
N LEU A 106 -1.65 -11.96 -20.71
CA LEU A 106 -2.13 -12.75 -21.85
C LEU A 106 -1.04 -13.65 -22.42
N GLN A 107 0.18 -13.12 -22.54
CA GLN A 107 1.35 -13.89 -23.00
C GLN A 107 1.65 -15.06 -22.05
N ARG A 108 1.70 -14.81 -20.72
CA ARG A 108 1.96 -15.85 -19.71
C ARG A 108 0.87 -16.90 -19.63
N ALA A 109 -0.39 -16.49 -19.83
CA ALA A 109 -1.54 -17.39 -19.82
C ALA A 109 -1.77 -18.15 -21.14
N GLY A 110 -1.04 -17.79 -22.22
CA GLY A 110 -1.24 -18.39 -23.54
C GLY A 110 -2.58 -18.03 -24.16
N ILE A 111 -3.12 -16.84 -23.86
CA ILE A 111 -4.42 -16.36 -24.38
C ILE A 111 -4.13 -15.39 -25.52
N ASP A 112 -4.60 -15.74 -26.74
CA ASP A 112 -4.52 -14.85 -27.91
C ASP A 112 -5.79 -13.96 -27.97
N ALA A 113 -5.66 -12.70 -27.54
CA ALA A 113 -6.75 -11.73 -27.53
C ALA A 113 -6.26 -10.35 -28.00
N GLN A 114 -7.16 -9.58 -28.59
CA GLN A 114 -6.86 -8.22 -29.04
C GLN A 114 -7.02 -7.21 -27.90
N ILE A 115 -5.98 -6.43 -27.62
CA ILE A 115 -6.03 -5.36 -26.62
C ILE A 115 -6.58 -4.08 -27.26
N VAL A 116 -7.65 -3.55 -26.68
CA VAL A 116 -8.24 -2.25 -27.02
C VAL A 116 -7.85 -1.24 -25.94
N ARG A 117 -6.92 -0.34 -26.27
CA ARG A 117 -6.47 0.68 -25.33
C ARG A 117 -7.50 1.79 -25.18
N LEU A 118 -7.87 2.11 -23.93
CA LEU A 118 -8.72 3.24 -23.56
C LEU A 118 -8.07 4.03 -22.41
N ASP A 119 -8.31 5.34 -22.36
CA ASP A 119 -7.73 6.22 -21.31
C ASP A 119 -8.74 6.54 -20.19
N GLY A 120 -9.78 5.72 -20.00
CA GLY A 120 -10.79 5.84 -18.94
C GLY A 120 -12.11 5.26 -19.36
N ALA A 121 -13.06 5.15 -18.40
CA ALA A 121 -14.40 4.60 -18.59
C ALA A 121 -14.43 3.23 -19.30
N VAL A 122 -13.42 2.41 -18.98
CA VAL A 122 -13.17 1.10 -19.61
C VAL A 122 -14.38 0.17 -19.47
N GLU A 123 -15.12 0.26 -18.38
CA GLU A 123 -16.34 -0.52 -18.09
C GLU A 123 -17.45 -0.31 -19.12
N ASN A 124 -17.45 0.82 -19.82
CA ASN A 124 -18.44 1.10 -20.84
C ASN A 124 -18.12 0.49 -22.22
N ALA A 125 -16.90 -0.02 -22.43
CA ALA A 125 -16.43 -0.52 -23.70
C ALA A 125 -17.28 -1.66 -24.26
N VAL A 126 -17.73 -2.57 -23.40
CA VAL A 126 -18.59 -3.70 -23.77
C VAL A 126 -19.98 -3.22 -24.20
N ARG A 127 -20.56 -2.30 -23.45
CA ARG A 127 -21.88 -1.72 -23.81
C ARG A 127 -21.86 -0.95 -25.12
N LEU A 128 -20.72 -0.32 -25.45
CA LEU A 128 -20.50 0.40 -26.72
C LEU A 128 -20.17 -0.55 -27.88
N GLY A 129 -19.97 -1.84 -27.63
CA GLY A 129 -19.60 -2.83 -28.65
C GLY A 129 -18.17 -2.68 -29.17
N VAL A 130 -17.29 -1.92 -28.50
CA VAL A 130 -15.89 -1.75 -28.91
C VAL A 130 -14.98 -2.83 -28.35
N ALA A 131 -15.44 -3.55 -27.32
CA ALA A 131 -14.74 -4.70 -26.73
C ALA A 131 -15.75 -5.76 -26.27
N ASP A 132 -15.28 -6.97 -26.05
CA ASP A 132 -16.07 -8.14 -25.64
C ASP A 132 -15.89 -8.39 -24.12
N ALA A 133 -14.78 -7.94 -23.55
CA ALA A 133 -14.44 -7.98 -22.12
C ALA A 133 -13.61 -6.75 -21.75
N VAL A 134 -13.35 -6.59 -20.47
CA VAL A 134 -12.50 -5.52 -19.94
C VAL A 134 -11.45 -6.09 -18.97
N ALA A 135 -10.32 -5.38 -18.86
CA ALA A 135 -9.33 -5.58 -17.81
C ALA A 135 -9.05 -4.23 -17.15
N ASP A 136 -9.30 -4.13 -15.84
CA ASP A 136 -9.18 -2.85 -15.15
C ASP A 136 -8.84 -3.04 -13.67
N VAL A 137 -8.43 -1.93 -13.03
CA VAL A 137 -8.16 -1.85 -11.60
C VAL A 137 -9.49 -1.84 -10.83
N VAL A 138 -9.59 -2.76 -9.90
CA VAL A 138 -10.80 -3.00 -9.10
C VAL A 138 -10.47 -2.88 -7.61
N ALA A 139 -11.12 -1.94 -6.94
CA ALA A 139 -11.13 -1.88 -5.48
C ALA A 139 -12.30 -2.68 -4.89
N THR A 140 -13.54 -2.34 -5.27
CA THR A 140 -14.77 -2.99 -4.76
C THR A 140 -15.58 -3.73 -5.83
N GLY A 141 -15.30 -3.50 -7.10
CA GLY A 141 -16.03 -4.05 -8.24
C GLY A 141 -17.42 -3.46 -8.46
N THR A 142 -17.81 -2.40 -7.74
CA THR A 142 -19.13 -1.80 -7.84
C THR A 142 -19.39 -1.22 -9.24
N THR A 143 -18.42 -0.51 -9.81
CA THR A 143 -18.51 0.11 -11.15
C THR A 143 -18.73 -0.95 -12.24
N LEU A 144 -17.96 -2.05 -12.17
CA LEU A 144 -18.13 -3.18 -13.11
C LEU A 144 -19.53 -3.80 -13.02
N ARG A 145 -20.02 -4.06 -11.81
CA ARG A 145 -21.39 -4.59 -11.63
C ARG A 145 -22.47 -3.66 -12.17
N GLN A 146 -22.32 -2.35 -11.97
CA GLN A 146 -23.26 -1.35 -12.53
C GLN A 146 -23.23 -1.32 -14.06
N ALA A 147 -22.10 -1.63 -14.67
CA ALA A 147 -21.97 -1.77 -16.12
C ALA A 147 -22.44 -3.13 -16.67
N GLY A 148 -22.99 -4.01 -15.82
CA GLY A 148 -23.44 -5.35 -16.22
C GLY A 148 -22.31 -6.35 -16.43
N LEU A 149 -21.14 -6.10 -15.82
CA LEU A 149 -19.98 -6.98 -15.91
C LEU A 149 -19.79 -7.76 -14.61
N GLN A 150 -19.20 -8.94 -14.71
CA GLN A 150 -18.74 -9.76 -13.60
C GLN A 150 -17.25 -10.06 -13.74
N ILE A 151 -16.55 -10.08 -12.60
CA ILE A 151 -15.15 -10.47 -12.52
C ILE A 151 -15.03 -11.94 -12.88
N ILE A 152 -14.01 -12.29 -13.69
CA ILE A 152 -13.68 -13.65 -14.08
C ILE A 152 -12.23 -13.97 -13.71
N GLY A 153 -11.98 -15.19 -13.26
CA GLY A 153 -10.67 -15.67 -12.84
C GLY A 153 -10.11 -14.99 -11.58
N ASP A 154 -8.85 -15.31 -11.32
CA ASP A 154 -8.08 -14.75 -10.21
C ASP A 154 -7.56 -13.33 -10.50
N PRO A 155 -7.10 -12.58 -9.49
CA PRO A 155 -6.42 -11.30 -9.73
C PRO A 155 -5.20 -11.49 -10.63
N ILE A 156 -5.10 -10.67 -11.69
CA ILE A 156 -3.90 -10.61 -12.53
C ILE A 156 -2.74 -9.98 -11.77
N LEU A 157 -3.06 -8.94 -10.99
CA LEU A 157 -2.10 -8.18 -10.18
C LEU A 157 -2.75 -7.68 -8.90
N VAL A 158 -1.99 -7.72 -7.80
CA VAL A 158 -2.30 -6.98 -6.56
C VAL A 158 -1.41 -5.74 -6.53
N SER A 159 -2.03 -4.58 -6.47
CA SER A 159 -1.36 -3.28 -6.50
C SER A 159 -1.57 -2.50 -5.22
N GLU A 160 -0.57 -1.72 -4.89
CA GLU A 160 -0.57 -0.71 -3.83
C GLU A 160 0.36 0.43 -4.23
N ALA A 161 0.35 1.53 -3.47
CA ALA A 161 1.29 2.63 -3.67
C ALA A 161 2.71 2.21 -3.28
N LEU A 162 3.68 2.62 -4.10
CA LEU A 162 5.10 2.29 -3.96
C LEU A 162 5.96 3.56 -3.97
N VAL A 163 7.10 3.51 -3.30
CA VAL A 163 8.26 4.32 -3.66
C VAL A 163 9.05 3.55 -4.70
N VAL A 164 9.35 4.19 -5.83
CA VAL A 164 10.09 3.60 -6.94
C VAL A 164 11.35 4.39 -7.23
N GLN A 165 12.38 3.71 -7.73
CA GLN A 165 13.65 4.28 -8.15
C GLN A 165 14.05 3.71 -9.51
N ARG A 166 14.92 4.40 -10.26
CA ARG A 166 15.52 3.84 -11.48
C ARG A 166 16.29 2.56 -11.16
N ALA A 167 16.13 1.54 -11.98
CA ALA A 167 16.92 0.32 -11.91
C ALA A 167 18.43 0.67 -12.03
N ASN A 168 19.25 0.07 -11.19
CA ASN A 168 20.70 0.30 -11.13
C ASN A 168 21.12 1.78 -10.85
N ALA A 169 20.27 2.57 -10.18
CA ALA A 169 20.64 3.88 -9.72
C ALA A 169 21.83 3.78 -8.72
N PRO A 170 22.77 4.74 -8.73
CA PRO A 170 23.80 4.80 -7.70
C PRO A 170 23.16 5.03 -6.33
N THR A 171 23.86 4.60 -5.28
CA THR A 171 23.46 4.89 -3.90
C THR A 171 23.46 6.40 -3.67
N ASP A 172 22.34 6.92 -3.16
CA ASP A 172 22.17 8.32 -2.81
C ASP A 172 21.74 8.45 -1.34
N PRO A 173 22.52 9.13 -0.49
CA PRO A 173 22.20 9.33 0.91
C PRO A 173 20.87 10.08 1.15
N ALA A 174 20.44 10.94 0.21
CA ALA A 174 19.16 11.64 0.29
C ALA A 174 18.00 10.65 0.08
N VAL A 175 18.11 9.76 -0.90
CA VAL A 175 17.14 8.68 -1.15
C VAL A 175 17.07 7.73 0.04
N ASP A 176 18.21 7.30 0.58
CA ASP A 176 18.25 6.45 1.79
C ASP A 176 17.58 7.12 2.99
N THR A 177 17.79 8.42 3.15
CA THR A 177 17.14 9.20 4.21
C THR A 177 15.64 9.30 4.00
N PHE A 178 15.19 9.51 2.76
CA PHE A 178 13.77 9.53 2.41
C PHE A 178 13.11 8.20 2.71
N VAL A 179 13.66 7.10 2.22
CA VAL A 179 13.17 5.74 2.44
C VAL A 179 13.08 5.43 3.95
N ARG A 180 14.15 5.71 4.71
CA ARG A 180 14.17 5.50 6.16
C ARG A 180 13.09 6.29 6.89
N ARG A 181 12.85 7.56 6.52
CA ARG A 181 11.80 8.40 7.13
C ARG A 181 10.40 7.90 6.80
N VAL A 182 10.16 7.52 5.54
CA VAL A 182 8.87 6.96 5.12
C VAL A 182 8.61 5.64 5.81
N THR A 183 9.57 4.73 5.85
CA THR A 183 9.47 3.45 6.58
C THR A 183 9.18 3.67 8.06
N SER A 184 9.81 4.68 8.69
CA SER A 184 9.53 5.04 10.09
C SER A 184 8.07 5.41 10.33
N VAL A 185 7.42 6.07 9.37
CA VAL A 185 5.99 6.41 9.44
C VAL A 185 5.13 5.16 9.24
N LEU A 186 5.51 4.27 8.31
CA LEU A 186 4.77 3.02 8.09
C LEU A 186 4.76 2.15 9.35
N VAL A 187 5.92 1.99 9.98
CA VAL A 187 6.03 1.27 11.26
C VAL A 187 5.18 1.95 12.34
N ALA A 188 5.27 3.28 12.48
CA ALA A 188 4.48 4.02 13.46
C ALA A 188 2.96 3.85 13.27
N ARG A 189 2.51 3.70 12.03
CA ARG A 189 1.10 3.45 11.71
C ARG A 189 0.65 2.01 11.97
N ALA A 190 1.57 1.04 11.82
CA ALA A 190 1.28 -0.37 12.03
C ALA A 190 1.21 -0.75 13.52
N TYR A 191 1.81 0.05 14.42
CA TYR A 191 1.88 -0.24 15.85
C TYR A 191 1.25 0.86 16.69
N VAL A 192 0.94 0.50 17.94
CA VAL A 192 0.59 1.41 19.03
C VAL A 192 1.49 1.14 20.22
N LEU A 193 1.64 2.13 21.08
CA LEU A 193 2.26 1.94 22.39
C LEU A 193 1.17 1.63 23.39
N LEU A 194 1.27 0.48 24.05
CA LEU A 194 0.36 0.02 25.10
C LEU A 194 1.05 0.15 26.46
N ASP A 195 0.43 0.87 27.37
CA ASP A 195 0.85 0.99 28.78
C ASP A 195 -0.23 0.36 29.66
N TYR A 196 0.16 -0.39 30.67
CA TYR A 196 -0.77 -0.95 31.66
C TYR A 196 -0.08 -1.28 32.98
N ASP A 197 -0.87 -1.32 34.05
CA ASP A 197 -0.43 -1.77 35.36
C ASP A 197 -0.90 -3.19 35.62
N ILE A 198 -0.04 -4.03 36.20
CA ILE A 198 -0.36 -5.43 36.50
C ILE A 198 0.28 -5.87 37.81
N ARG A 199 -0.29 -6.87 38.48
CA ARG A 199 0.34 -7.49 39.65
C ARG A 199 1.72 -8.00 39.27
N THR A 200 2.72 -7.74 40.09
CA THR A 200 4.12 -8.16 39.87
C THR A 200 4.24 -9.68 39.66
N SER A 201 3.36 -10.46 40.30
CA SER A 201 3.29 -11.93 40.12
C SER A 201 2.80 -12.37 38.73
N GLU A 202 2.11 -11.50 37.99
CA GLU A 202 1.52 -11.80 36.67
C GLU A 202 2.36 -11.28 35.49
N ILE A 203 3.49 -10.61 35.75
CA ILE A 203 4.36 -9.98 34.71
C ILE A 203 4.71 -10.96 33.61
N GLU A 204 5.18 -12.16 33.94
CA GLU A 204 5.58 -13.14 32.92
C GLU A 204 4.42 -13.55 32.00
N ALA A 205 3.22 -13.71 32.57
CA ALA A 205 2.04 -14.05 31.79
C ALA A 205 1.60 -12.88 30.89
N ALA A 206 1.66 -11.65 31.41
CA ALA A 206 1.37 -10.44 30.66
C ALA A 206 2.38 -10.19 29.55
N CYS A 207 3.66 -10.39 29.77
CA CYS A 207 4.71 -10.24 28.76
C CYS A 207 4.59 -11.25 27.62
N ARG A 208 3.98 -12.41 27.83
CA ARG A 208 3.65 -13.35 26.75
C ARG A 208 2.53 -12.82 25.85
N ILE A 209 1.60 -12.03 26.37
CA ILE A 209 0.54 -11.37 25.60
C ILE A 209 1.11 -10.16 24.86
N THR A 210 2.01 -9.41 25.50
CA THR A 210 2.64 -8.20 24.97
C THR A 210 4.16 -8.34 24.93
N PRO A 211 4.73 -9.18 24.03
CA PRO A 211 6.18 -9.39 23.95
C PRO A 211 6.94 -8.13 23.51
N GLY A 212 6.23 -7.10 23.04
CA GLY A 212 6.85 -5.92 22.47
C GLY A 212 7.48 -6.17 21.11
N PHE A 213 8.25 -5.22 20.62
CA PHE A 213 9.03 -5.40 19.38
C PHE A 213 10.32 -6.22 19.66
N GLU A 214 11.13 -5.80 20.62
CA GLU A 214 12.27 -6.58 21.13
C GLU A 214 11.94 -7.16 22.50
N SER A 215 11.43 -6.32 23.42
CA SER A 215 11.06 -6.70 24.78
C SER A 215 10.18 -5.59 25.39
N PRO A 216 9.21 -5.91 26.27
CA PRO A 216 8.46 -4.90 27.02
C PRO A 216 9.35 -4.20 28.04
N THR A 217 9.07 -2.92 28.30
CA THR A 217 9.66 -2.19 29.42
C THR A 217 8.84 -2.47 30.66
N ILE A 218 9.48 -2.85 31.76
CA ILE A 218 8.85 -3.12 33.04
C ILE A 218 9.40 -2.14 34.07
N SER A 219 8.52 -1.47 34.81
CA SER A 219 8.87 -0.51 35.87
C SER A 219 8.06 -0.78 37.13
N PRO A 220 8.70 -0.90 38.32
CA PRO A 220 7.96 -1.07 39.57
C PRO A 220 7.14 0.19 39.87
N LEU A 221 5.94 0.02 40.41
CA LEU A 221 5.13 1.12 40.94
C LEU A 221 5.51 1.43 42.38
N HIS A 222 4.92 2.49 42.93
CA HIS A 222 5.09 2.85 44.37
C HIS A 222 4.61 1.70 45.28
N ASP A 223 3.52 1.05 44.93
CA ASP A 223 3.11 -0.21 45.53
C ASP A 223 3.94 -1.36 44.88
N PRO A 224 4.81 -2.04 45.64
CA PRO A 224 5.71 -3.09 45.10
C PRO A 224 4.96 -4.34 44.62
N GLU A 225 3.69 -4.50 44.97
CA GLU A 225 2.86 -5.57 44.41
C GLU A 225 2.42 -5.33 42.96
N TRP A 226 2.63 -4.09 42.43
CA TRP A 226 2.25 -3.70 41.10
C TRP A 226 3.45 -3.22 40.26
N SER A 227 3.37 -3.48 38.97
CA SER A 227 4.35 -3.01 37.99
C SER A 227 3.64 -2.42 36.78
N ALA A 228 4.19 -1.34 36.26
CA ALA A 228 3.80 -0.80 34.97
C ALA A 228 4.56 -1.52 33.85
N VAL A 229 3.86 -1.87 32.78
CA VAL A 229 4.42 -2.49 31.59
C VAL A 229 4.12 -1.62 30.38
N ARG A 230 5.14 -1.41 29.54
CA ARG A 230 5.01 -0.70 28.29
C ARG A 230 5.52 -1.57 27.15
N ALA A 231 4.70 -1.73 26.09
CA ALA A 231 5.05 -2.55 24.94
C ALA A 231 4.52 -1.96 23.64
N MET A 232 5.23 -2.16 22.53
CA MET A 232 4.68 -1.96 21.19
C MET A 232 3.81 -3.15 20.81
N VAL A 233 2.59 -2.87 20.34
CA VAL A 233 1.60 -3.89 19.95
C VAL A 233 1.11 -3.57 18.54
N PRO A 234 0.94 -4.58 17.65
CA PRO A 234 0.31 -4.36 16.35
C PRO A 234 -1.07 -3.71 16.52
N ARG A 235 -1.34 -2.67 15.75
CA ARG A 235 -2.62 -1.93 15.83
C ARG A 235 -3.82 -2.82 15.55
N SER A 236 -3.67 -3.83 14.68
CA SER A 236 -4.72 -4.81 14.38
C SER A 236 -5.15 -5.63 15.60
N ASP A 237 -4.24 -5.86 16.54
CA ASP A 237 -4.43 -6.77 17.66
C ASP A 237 -4.81 -6.07 18.96
N VAL A 238 -4.76 -4.72 18.97
CA VAL A 238 -4.81 -3.92 20.20
C VAL A 238 -6.03 -4.24 21.07
N HIS A 239 -7.23 -4.35 20.50
CA HIS A 239 -8.44 -4.61 21.29
C HIS A 239 -8.43 -6.02 21.89
N ARG A 240 -8.05 -7.03 21.14
CA ARG A 240 -7.90 -8.41 21.65
C ARG A 240 -6.87 -8.46 22.77
N VAL A 241 -5.73 -7.81 22.60
CA VAL A 241 -4.67 -7.74 23.62
C VAL A 241 -5.16 -7.02 24.89
N MET A 242 -5.90 -5.91 24.75
CA MET A 242 -6.48 -5.20 25.90
C MET A 242 -7.45 -6.09 26.71
N ASP A 243 -8.30 -6.85 26.02
CA ASP A 243 -9.27 -7.75 26.65
C ASP A 243 -8.53 -8.89 27.40
N GLU A 244 -7.55 -9.52 26.77
CA GLU A 244 -6.74 -10.58 27.39
C GLU A 244 -5.97 -10.09 28.64
N LEU A 245 -5.40 -8.86 28.56
CA LEU A 245 -4.73 -8.24 29.71
C LEU A 245 -5.70 -7.92 30.83
N TYR A 246 -6.90 -7.40 30.51
CA TYR A 246 -7.91 -7.08 31.50
C TYR A 246 -8.38 -8.33 32.27
N GLU A 247 -8.59 -9.44 31.57
CA GLU A 247 -8.93 -10.73 32.17
C GLU A 247 -7.83 -11.27 33.10
N ARG A 248 -6.57 -10.95 32.78
CA ARG A 248 -5.40 -11.24 33.64
C ARG A 248 -5.26 -10.31 34.84
N GLY A 249 -6.15 -9.34 34.99
CA GLY A 249 -6.12 -8.40 36.10
C GLY A 249 -5.33 -7.12 35.85
N ALA A 250 -4.90 -6.87 34.61
CA ALA A 250 -4.31 -5.57 34.25
C ALA A 250 -5.31 -4.43 34.47
N ARG A 251 -4.80 -3.26 34.84
CA ARG A 251 -5.56 -2.03 35.07
C ARG A 251 -4.85 -0.86 34.40
N GLY A 252 -5.57 0.25 34.25
CA GLY A 252 -5.01 1.46 33.65
C GLY A 252 -4.49 1.23 32.23
N ILE A 253 -5.13 0.35 31.44
CA ILE A 253 -4.67 0.00 30.09
C ILE A 253 -4.87 1.20 29.18
N LEU A 254 -3.78 1.76 28.67
CA LEU A 254 -3.75 2.96 27.83
C LEU A 254 -3.15 2.62 26.47
N VAL A 255 -3.74 3.17 25.41
CA VAL A 255 -3.25 3.05 24.03
C VAL A 255 -2.80 4.41 23.52
N THR A 256 -1.55 4.54 23.16
CA THR A 256 -0.98 5.77 22.60
C THR A 256 -0.55 5.55 21.15
N ALA A 257 -0.97 6.47 20.26
CA ALA A 257 -0.54 6.45 18.87
C ALA A 257 0.94 6.84 18.76
N ILE A 258 1.68 6.11 17.92
CA ILE A 258 3.07 6.41 17.62
C ILE A 258 3.09 7.31 16.37
N HIS A 259 3.77 8.45 16.44
CA HIS A 259 3.89 9.38 15.32
C HIS A 259 5.07 9.06 14.40
N ALA A 260 6.17 8.56 14.95
CA ALA A 260 7.34 8.10 14.21
C ALA A 260 8.07 7.04 15.03
N CYS A 261 8.60 6.03 14.35
CA CYS A 261 9.38 4.94 14.97
C CYS A 261 10.50 4.52 14.01
N ARG A 262 11.72 4.43 14.50
CA ARG A 262 12.85 3.84 13.77
C ARG A 262 13.21 2.52 14.43
N LEU A 263 13.22 1.49 13.63
CA LEU A 263 13.61 0.14 13.99
C LEU A 263 14.93 -0.20 13.32
#